data_de572a12bfe380db1c390333b046ae9b
#
_entry.id   de572a12bfe380db1c390333b046ae9b
#
_cell.length_a   1.000
_cell.length_b   1.000
_cell.length_c   1.000
_cell.angle_alpha   90.00
_cell.angle_beta   90.00
_cell.angle_gamma   90.00
#
_symmetry.space_group_name_H-M   'P 1'
#
loop_
_entity.id
_entity.type
_entity.pdbx_description
1 polymer ?
#
loop_
_entity_poly.entity_id
_entity_poly.type
_entity_poly.pdbx_seq_one_letter_code
_entity_poly.pdbx_strand_id
1 'polypeptide(L)'
;GKTTLLRIICGFSNLDSGEVIVDGQRIHHLPPNLRDTRICFQNYALFPHMTVADNVSYGLKIKKWKKGKIHERVEELLKLVQLEGLGGRMIDKLSGGQQQRVALARALSLEPKVLLLDEPLSNLDANLRLMMRGEIRKLQERLKITTIFVTHDQFEAMSISDRIIVMKEGVIQQ
;
A
#
# COMPACT_ATOMS: atom_id res chain seq x y z
N GLY A 1 9.97 8.83 -13.26
CA GLY A 1 8.65 8.55 -13.86
C GLY A 1 7.81 7.56 -13.05
N LYS A 2 8.44 6.58 -12.33
CA LYS A 2 7.70 5.50 -11.61
C LYS A 2 6.70 6.05 -10.57
N THR A 3 7.17 6.85 -9.63
CA THR A 3 6.32 7.51 -8.60
C THR A 3 5.24 8.40 -9.23
N THR A 4 5.57 9.11 -10.32
CA THR A 4 4.59 9.93 -11.06
C THR A 4 3.46 9.07 -11.61
N LEU A 5 3.79 7.91 -12.19
CA LEU A 5 2.79 6.96 -12.67
C LEU A 5 1.86 6.49 -11.54
N LEU A 6 2.41 6.14 -10.37
CA LEU A 6 1.58 5.76 -9.22
C LEU A 6 0.66 6.91 -8.77
N ARG A 7 1.17 8.14 -8.75
CA ARG A 7 0.38 9.34 -8.40
C ARG A 7 -0.76 9.59 -9.38
N ILE A 8 -0.53 9.38 -10.68
CA ILE A 8 -1.57 9.47 -11.71
C ILE A 8 -2.65 8.41 -11.49
N ILE A 9 -2.28 7.16 -11.22
CA ILE A 9 -3.22 6.07 -10.97
C ILE A 9 -4.08 6.36 -9.73
N CYS A 10 -3.47 6.90 -8.66
CA CYS A 10 -4.20 7.31 -7.45
C CYS A 10 -4.97 8.62 -7.58
N GLY A 11 -4.73 9.42 -8.62
CA GLY A 11 -5.40 10.71 -8.82
C GLY A 11 -4.76 11.89 -8.08
N PHE A 12 -3.51 11.76 -7.61
CA PHE A 12 -2.75 12.86 -7.02
C PHE A 12 -2.05 13.73 -8.07
N SER A 13 -2.02 13.28 -9.32
CA SER A 13 -1.53 14.05 -10.47
C SER A 13 -2.45 13.83 -11.65
N ASN A 14 -2.60 14.84 -12.47
CA ASN A 14 -3.39 14.78 -13.68
C ASN A 14 -2.70 13.91 -14.74
N LEU A 15 -3.51 13.38 -15.63
CA LEU A 15 -3.09 12.66 -16.82
C LEU A 15 -3.03 13.66 -17.99
N ASP A 16 -1.92 13.70 -18.71
CA ASP A 16 -1.80 14.56 -19.89
C ASP A 16 -2.55 13.98 -21.10
N SER A 17 -2.47 12.65 -21.27
CA SER A 17 -3.15 11.91 -22.33
C SER A 17 -3.33 10.44 -21.96
N GLY A 18 -4.22 9.75 -22.66
CA GLY A 18 -4.55 8.35 -22.37
C GLY A 18 -5.63 8.18 -21.31
N GLU A 19 -5.67 7.04 -20.65
CA GLU A 19 -6.70 6.73 -19.66
C GLU A 19 -6.20 5.74 -18.59
N VAL A 20 -6.83 5.78 -17.42
CA VAL A 20 -6.64 4.80 -16.35
C VAL A 20 -7.93 4.01 -16.21
N ILE A 21 -7.84 2.68 -16.40
CA ILE A 21 -8.97 1.75 -16.33
C ILE A 21 -8.73 0.75 -15.21
N VAL A 22 -9.72 0.58 -14.32
CA VAL A 22 -9.74 -0.44 -13.28
C VAL A 22 -11.06 -1.21 -13.40
N ASP A 23 -11.00 -2.53 -13.57
CA ASP A 23 -12.17 -3.40 -13.79
C ASP A 23 -13.10 -2.87 -14.88
N GLY A 24 -12.55 -2.45 -16.03
CA GLY A 24 -13.32 -1.90 -17.15
C GLY A 24 -13.86 -0.49 -16.95
N GLN A 25 -13.67 0.13 -15.79
CA GLN A 25 -14.13 1.48 -15.51
C GLN A 25 -13.01 2.50 -15.66
N ARG A 26 -13.26 3.57 -16.41
CA ARG A 26 -12.34 4.71 -16.52
C ARG A 26 -12.39 5.51 -15.22
N ILE A 27 -11.25 5.61 -14.54
CA ILE A 27 -11.16 6.27 -13.23
C ILE A 27 -10.32 7.54 -13.22
N HIS A 28 -9.69 7.93 -14.34
CA HIS A 28 -8.78 9.08 -14.39
C HIS A 28 -9.46 10.42 -14.08
N HIS A 29 -10.77 10.55 -14.33
CA HIS A 29 -11.58 11.73 -14.00
C HIS A 29 -12.05 11.77 -12.53
N LEU A 30 -11.92 10.66 -11.81
CA LEU A 30 -12.36 10.60 -10.42
C LEU A 30 -11.31 11.19 -9.48
N PRO A 31 -11.72 11.91 -8.41
CA PRO A 31 -10.79 12.35 -7.38
C PRO A 31 -10.24 11.15 -6.58
N PRO A 32 -9.10 11.28 -5.88
CA PRO A 32 -8.41 10.18 -5.19
C PRO A 32 -9.28 9.38 -4.21
N ASN A 33 -10.19 10.06 -3.50
CA ASN A 33 -11.06 9.45 -2.49
C ASN A 33 -12.20 8.58 -3.08
N LEU A 34 -12.46 8.69 -4.39
CA LEU A 34 -13.45 7.88 -5.11
C LEU A 34 -12.84 6.77 -5.96
N ARG A 35 -11.50 6.67 -6.02
CA ARG A 35 -10.81 5.58 -6.72
C ARG A 35 -10.63 4.38 -5.80
N ASP A 36 -10.87 3.18 -6.31
CA ASP A 36 -10.59 1.92 -5.61
C ASP A 36 -9.11 1.54 -5.67
N THR A 37 -8.25 2.55 -5.57
CA THR A 37 -6.80 2.42 -5.52
C THR A 37 -6.28 2.94 -4.20
N ARG A 38 -5.25 2.31 -3.63
CA ARG A 38 -4.57 2.80 -2.42
C ARG A 38 -3.08 2.74 -2.61
N ILE A 39 -2.39 3.73 -2.06
CA ILE A 39 -0.93 3.84 -2.14
C ILE A 39 -0.30 3.76 -0.77
N CYS A 40 0.76 2.97 -0.67
CA CYS A 40 1.71 3.00 0.43
C CYS A 40 2.95 3.75 -0.05
N PHE A 41 3.21 4.90 0.54
CA PHE A 41 4.35 5.75 0.20
C PHE A 41 5.65 5.22 0.83
N GLN A 42 6.78 5.60 0.26
CA GLN A 42 8.12 5.25 0.72
C GLN A 42 8.39 5.59 2.20
N ASN A 43 7.85 6.71 2.69
CA ASN A 43 7.94 7.15 4.09
C ASN A 43 6.78 6.67 4.95
N TYR A 44 6.01 5.67 4.46
CA TYR A 44 4.81 5.09 5.10
C TYR A 44 3.66 6.08 5.34
N ALA A 45 3.93 7.39 5.44
CA ALA A 45 2.97 8.47 5.71
C ALA A 45 1.99 8.15 6.86
N LEU A 46 2.47 7.49 7.92
CA LEU A 46 1.69 7.18 9.12
C LEU A 46 1.43 8.45 9.93
N PHE A 47 0.31 8.49 10.63
CA PHE A 47 -0.03 9.57 11.55
C PHE A 47 0.69 9.34 12.88
N PRO A 48 1.75 10.10 13.20
CA PRO A 48 2.62 9.80 14.35
C PRO A 48 1.94 9.98 15.71
N HIS A 49 0.92 10.84 15.76
CA HIS A 49 0.12 11.15 16.95
C HIS A 49 -1.05 10.18 17.17
N MET A 50 -1.14 9.13 16.39
CA MET A 50 -2.19 8.12 16.45
C MET A 50 -1.60 6.76 16.83
N THR A 51 -2.44 5.90 17.41
CA THR A 51 -2.11 4.51 17.66
C THR A 51 -2.08 3.71 16.35
N VAL A 52 -1.60 2.48 16.41
CA VAL A 52 -1.67 1.50 15.31
C VAL A 52 -3.12 1.30 14.85
N ALA A 53 -4.03 1.02 15.78
CA ALA A 53 -5.45 0.80 15.48
C ALA A 53 -6.10 2.05 14.88
N ASP A 54 -5.74 3.26 15.35
CA ASP A 54 -6.26 4.50 14.80
C ASP A 54 -5.76 4.75 13.37
N ASN A 55 -4.49 4.47 13.09
CA ASN A 55 -3.95 4.56 11.74
C ASN A 55 -4.70 3.62 10.78
N VAL A 56 -4.88 2.35 11.14
CA VAL A 56 -5.56 1.36 10.31
C VAL A 56 -7.03 1.69 10.13
N SER A 57 -7.71 2.14 11.19
CA SER A 57 -9.14 2.46 11.17
C SER A 57 -9.47 3.82 10.53
N TYR A 58 -8.49 4.67 10.26
CA TYR A 58 -8.72 6.04 9.82
C TYR A 58 -9.65 6.15 8.61
N GLY A 59 -9.38 5.40 7.55
CA GLY A 59 -10.21 5.38 6.35
C GLY A 59 -11.63 4.86 6.60
N LEU A 60 -11.77 3.86 7.47
CA LEU A 60 -13.05 3.28 7.85
C LEU A 60 -13.93 4.29 8.61
N LYS A 61 -13.30 5.09 9.51
CA LYS A 61 -13.97 6.18 10.26
C LYS A 61 -14.48 7.26 9.30
N ILE A 62 -13.67 7.67 8.31
CA ILE A 62 -14.09 8.64 7.27
C ILE A 62 -15.27 8.10 6.45
N LYS A 63 -15.26 6.80 6.11
CA LYS A 63 -16.37 6.14 5.41
C LYS A 63 -17.57 5.83 6.33
N LYS A 64 -17.54 6.31 7.59
CA LYS A 64 -18.63 6.19 8.58
C LYS A 64 -19.06 4.73 8.83
N TRP A 65 -18.13 3.79 8.85
CA TRP A 65 -18.42 2.42 9.23
C TRP A 65 -18.89 2.35 10.69
N LYS A 66 -19.71 1.35 11.01
CA LYS A 66 -20.16 1.10 12.40
C LYS A 66 -18.97 0.69 13.27
N LYS A 67 -18.91 1.19 14.52
CA LYS A 67 -17.78 0.95 15.46
C LYS A 67 -17.40 -0.53 15.61
N GLY A 68 -18.39 -1.42 15.74
CA GLY A 68 -18.14 -2.86 15.85
C GLY A 68 -17.44 -3.42 14.60
N LYS A 69 -17.90 -3.06 13.40
CA LYS A 69 -17.27 -3.49 12.14
C LYS A 69 -15.85 -2.92 11.96
N ILE A 70 -15.61 -1.69 12.45
CA ILE A 70 -14.26 -1.10 12.45
C ILE A 70 -13.32 -1.94 13.32
N HIS A 71 -13.76 -2.30 14.54
CA HIS A 71 -12.95 -3.09 15.45
C HIS A 71 -12.60 -4.47 14.86
N GLU A 72 -13.61 -5.19 14.39
CA GLU A 72 -13.43 -6.51 13.73
C GLU A 72 -12.44 -6.42 12.56
N ARG A 73 -12.60 -5.40 11.70
CA ARG A 73 -11.73 -5.21 10.54
C ARG A 73 -10.28 -4.85 10.93
N VAL A 74 -10.09 -4.03 11.95
CA VAL A 74 -8.76 -3.68 12.47
C VAL A 74 -8.07 -4.93 13.02
N GLU A 75 -8.74 -5.73 13.85
CA GLU A 75 -8.16 -6.96 14.41
C GLU A 75 -7.81 -7.98 13.29
N GLU A 76 -8.70 -8.14 12.30
CA GLU A 76 -8.41 -8.99 11.13
C GLU A 76 -7.13 -8.54 10.40
N LEU A 77 -7.01 -7.22 10.15
CA LEU A 77 -5.86 -6.67 9.45
C LEU A 77 -4.57 -6.75 10.27
N LEU A 78 -4.63 -6.49 11.57
CA LEU A 78 -3.47 -6.64 12.44
C LEU A 78 -2.99 -8.09 12.50
N LYS A 79 -3.91 -9.06 12.52
CA LYS A 79 -3.57 -10.47 12.40
C LYS A 79 -2.96 -10.79 11.02
N LEU A 80 -3.52 -10.24 9.95
CA LEU A 80 -3.02 -10.44 8.58
C LEU A 80 -1.56 -10.01 8.44
N VAL A 81 -1.18 -8.88 9.08
CA VAL A 81 0.18 -8.31 9.01
C VAL A 81 1.04 -8.69 10.23
N GLN A 82 0.63 -9.66 11.06
CA GLN A 82 1.37 -10.17 12.24
C GLN A 82 1.71 -9.06 13.25
N LEU A 83 0.73 -8.24 13.59
CA LEU A 83 0.82 -7.17 14.59
C LEU A 83 -0.26 -7.31 15.67
N GLU A 84 -0.73 -8.55 15.95
CA GLU A 84 -1.71 -8.82 17.00
C GLU A 84 -1.23 -8.24 18.35
N GLY A 85 -2.16 -7.68 19.09
CA GLY A 85 -1.89 -7.10 20.41
C GLY A 85 -1.17 -5.73 20.38
N LEU A 86 -0.75 -5.24 19.21
CA LEU A 86 -0.06 -3.95 19.09
C LEU A 86 -1.01 -2.78 18.76
N GLY A 87 -2.31 -3.01 18.67
CA GLY A 87 -3.29 -1.99 18.25
C GLY A 87 -3.25 -0.70 19.07
N GLY A 88 -3.01 -0.78 20.39
CA GLY A 88 -2.90 0.37 21.29
C GLY A 88 -1.55 1.07 21.27
N ARG A 89 -0.52 0.55 20.59
CA ARG A 89 0.80 1.18 20.54
C ARG A 89 0.84 2.43 19.68
N MET A 90 1.64 3.41 20.09
CA MET A 90 1.96 4.58 19.28
C MET A 90 2.97 4.22 18.19
N ILE A 91 2.89 4.93 17.08
CA ILE A 91 3.73 4.64 15.88
C ILE A 91 5.22 4.82 16.16
N ASP A 92 5.61 5.80 16.96
CA ASP A 92 7.01 6.09 17.35
C ASP A 92 7.65 4.96 18.19
N LYS A 93 6.86 4.06 18.76
CA LYS A 93 7.31 2.90 19.55
C LYS A 93 7.47 1.64 18.71
N LEU A 94 7.34 1.72 17.39
CA LEU A 94 7.44 0.61 16.46
C LEU A 94 8.76 0.62 15.71
N SER A 95 9.28 -0.58 15.39
CA SER A 95 10.38 -0.72 14.42
C SER A 95 9.95 -0.33 13.01
N GLY A 96 10.90 -0.01 12.13
CA GLY A 96 10.61 0.35 10.73
C GLY A 96 9.76 -0.69 9.99
N GLY A 97 10.06 -1.99 10.17
CA GLY A 97 9.24 -3.05 9.58
C GLY A 97 7.84 -3.18 10.19
N GLN A 98 7.68 -2.87 11.48
CA GLN A 98 6.35 -2.79 12.09
C GLN A 98 5.56 -1.60 11.52
N GLN A 99 6.19 -0.44 11.39
CA GLN A 99 5.57 0.74 10.77
C GLN A 99 5.14 0.47 9.33
N GLN A 100 5.98 -0.20 8.55
CA GLN A 100 5.63 -0.62 7.19
C GLN A 100 4.39 -1.52 7.18
N ARG A 101 4.34 -2.53 8.07
CA ARG A 101 3.17 -3.42 8.17
C ARG A 101 1.90 -2.68 8.60
N VAL A 102 2.00 -1.66 9.45
CA VAL A 102 0.86 -0.77 9.77
C VAL A 102 0.40 0.01 8.54
N ALA A 103 1.34 0.55 7.75
CA ALA A 103 1.00 1.28 6.52
C ALA A 103 0.29 0.37 5.50
N LEU A 104 0.76 -0.88 5.39
CA LEU A 104 0.13 -1.88 4.54
C LEU A 104 -1.29 -2.25 5.03
N ALA A 105 -1.46 -2.50 6.33
CA ALA A 105 -2.78 -2.75 6.93
C ALA A 105 -3.75 -1.58 6.70
N ARG A 106 -3.27 -0.33 6.86
CA ARG A 106 -4.06 0.87 6.57
C ARG A 106 -4.46 0.96 5.11
N ALA A 107 -3.55 0.66 4.18
CA ALA A 107 -3.87 0.67 2.75
C ALA A 107 -4.93 -0.39 2.38
N LEU A 108 -4.92 -1.53 3.06
CA LEU A 108 -5.86 -2.64 2.85
C LEU A 108 -7.20 -2.47 3.57
N SER A 109 -7.32 -1.48 4.47
CA SER A 109 -8.50 -1.36 5.35
C SER A 109 -9.81 -1.23 4.58
N LEU A 110 -9.80 -0.53 3.46
CA LEU A 110 -10.96 -0.29 2.59
C LEU A 110 -11.08 -1.27 1.41
N GLU A 111 -10.36 -2.39 1.44
CA GLU A 111 -10.42 -3.46 0.42
C GLU A 111 -10.23 -2.92 -1.01
N PRO A 112 -9.11 -2.24 -1.30
CA PRO A 112 -8.92 -1.64 -2.62
C PRO A 112 -8.77 -2.72 -3.69
N LYS A 113 -9.19 -2.41 -4.92
CA LYS A 113 -8.97 -3.26 -6.09
C LYS A 113 -7.51 -3.23 -6.56
N VAL A 114 -6.83 -2.10 -6.35
CA VAL A 114 -5.43 -1.92 -6.73
C VAL A 114 -4.64 -1.36 -5.56
N LEU A 115 -3.57 -2.05 -5.20
CA LEU A 115 -2.58 -1.64 -4.20
C LEU A 115 -1.32 -1.14 -4.90
N LEU A 116 -0.89 0.06 -4.56
CA LEU A 116 0.30 0.70 -5.11
C LEU A 116 1.36 0.82 -4.01
N LEU A 117 2.54 0.31 -4.26
CA LEU A 117 3.65 0.29 -3.31
C LEU A 117 4.83 1.07 -3.94
N ASP A 118 5.12 2.25 -3.39
CA ASP A 118 6.18 3.13 -3.87
C ASP A 118 7.44 2.95 -3.04
N GLU A 119 8.39 2.16 -3.53
CA GLU A 119 9.65 1.80 -2.86
C GLU A 119 9.46 1.36 -1.39
N PRO A 120 8.53 0.44 -1.10
CA PRO A 120 8.12 0.18 0.28
C PRO A 120 9.23 -0.42 1.15
N LEU A 121 10.30 -0.97 0.56
CA LEU A 121 11.38 -1.65 1.27
C LEU A 121 12.67 -0.83 1.37
N SER A 122 12.71 0.38 0.79
CA SER A 122 13.94 1.18 0.67
C SER A 122 14.56 1.60 2.01
N ASN A 123 13.74 1.78 3.03
CA ASN A 123 14.16 2.26 4.35
C ASN A 123 14.47 1.14 5.36
N LEU A 124 14.55 -0.12 4.90
CA LEU A 124 14.80 -1.29 5.73
C LEU A 124 16.24 -1.78 5.58
N ASP A 125 16.79 -2.33 6.66
CA ASP A 125 18.05 -3.08 6.61
C ASP A 125 17.90 -4.36 5.75
N ALA A 126 19.03 -4.97 5.35
CA ALA A 126 19.06 -6.09 4.42
C ALA A 126 18.26 -7.32 4.91
N ASN A 127 18.36 -7.67 6.19
CA ASN A 127 17.69 -8.83 6.75
C ASN A 127 16.16 -8.60 6.80
N LEU A 128 15.75 -7.44 7.28
CA LEU A 128 14.34 -7.09 7.37
C LEU A 128 13.71 -6.94 5.98
N ARG A 129 14.45 -6.39 5.00
CA ARG A 129 14.04 -6.31 3.61
C ARG A 129 13.77 -7.69 3.01
N LEU A 130 14.67 -8.66 3.26
CA LEU A 130 14.48 -10.04 2.78
C LEU A 130 13.22 -10.68 3.35
N MET A 131 12.98 -10.52 4.66
CA MET A 131 11.76 -11.03 5.32
C MET A 131 10.51 -10.36 4.75
N MET A 132 10.52 -9.03 4.61
CA MET A 132 9.35 -8.28 4.14
C MET A 132 9.00 -8.56 2.68
N ARG A 133 9.97 -8.88 1.82
CA ARG A 133 9.69 -9.37 0.46
C ARG A 133 8.78 -10.60 0.47
N GLY A 134 9.15 -11.60 1.27
CA GLY A 134 8.34 -12.82 1.41
C GLY A 134 6.94 -12.54 1.96
N GLU A 135 6.83 -11.64 2.95
CA GLU A 135 5.53 -11.28 3.53
C GLU A 135 4.62 -10.54 2.55
N ILE A 136 5.16 -9.59 1.78
CA ILE A 136 4.39 -8.88 0.74
C ILE A 136 3.90 -9.86 -0.34
N ARG A 137 4.76 -10.78 -0.80
CA ARG A 137 4.37 -11.78 -1.80
C ARG A 137 3.26 -12.69 -1.28
N LYS A 138 3.41 -13.28 -0.10
CA LYS A 138 2.39 -14.11 0.55
C LYS A 138 1.06 -13.36 0.71
N LEU A 139 1.12 -12.08 1.09
CA LEU A 139 -0.06 -11.26 1.27
C LEU A 139 -0.78 -11.03 -0.07
N GLN A 140 -0.05 -10.71 -1.13
CA GLN A 140 -0.58 -10.52 -2.48
C GLN A 140 -1.25 -11.81 -2.99
N GLU A 141 -0.60 -12.96 -2.84
CA GLU A 141 -1.15 -14.26 -3.23
C GLU A 141 -2.43 -14.61 -2.45
N ARG A 142 -2.44 -14.34 -1.15
CA ARG A 142 -3.60 -14.59 -0.29
C ARG A 142 -4.79 -13.72 -0.63
N LEU A 143 -4.56 -12.43 -0.88
CA LEU A 143 -5.62 -11.46 -1.17
C LEU A 143 -6.03 -11.43 -2.64
N LYS A 144 -5.19 -11.96 -3.55
CA LYS A 144 -5.38 -11.90 -5.01
C LYS A 144 -5.65 -10.48 -5.53
N ILE A 145 -5.06 -9.48 -4.87
CA ILE A 145 -5.23 -8.07 -5.22
C ILE A 145 -4.24 -7.68 -6.31
N THR A 146 -4.67 -6.87 -7.27
CA THR A 146 -3.75 -6.28 -8.25
C THR A 146 -2.78 -5.35 -7.53
N THR A 147 -1.49 -5.66 -7.60
CA THR A 147 -0.45 -4.86 -6.92
C THR A 147 0.55 -4.30 -7.93
N ILE A 148 0.80 -3.00 -7.88
CA ILE A 148 1.89 -2.35 -8.61
C ILE A 148 2.97 -2.01 -7.60
N PHE A 149 4.14 -2.65 -7.76
CA PHE A 149 5.29 -2.49 -6.88
C PHE A 149 6.39 -1.73 -7.60
N VAL A 150 6.77 -0.58 -7.08
CA VAL A 150 7.87 0.23 -7.61
C VAL A 150 9.11 -0.03 -6.78
N THR A 151 10.21 -0.35 -7.44
CA THR A 151 11.53 -0.50 -6.82
C THR A 151 12.63 -0.11 -7.80
N HIS A 152 13.82 0.14 -7.28
CA HIS A 152 15.06 0.25 -8.03
C HIS A 152 15.96 -0.99 -7.86
N ASP A 153 15.54 -1.94 -7.01
CA ASP A 153 16.25 -3.20 -6.75
C ASP A 153 15.70 -4.32 -7.65
N GLN A 154 16.57 -4.87 -8.50
CA GLN A 154 16.20 -5.95 -9.44
C GLN A 154 15.81 -7.24 -8.71
N PHE A 155 16.46 -7.56 -7.59
CA PHE A 155 16.13 -8.76 -6.80
C PHE A 155 14.74 -8.65 -6.16
N GLU A 156 14.34 -7.45 -5.73
CA GLU A 156 12.99 -7.22 -5.27
C GLU A 156 11.98 -7.46 -6.40
N ALA A 157 12.19 -6.82 -7.56
CA ALA A 157 11.32 -6.97 -8.70
C ALA A 157 11.13 -8.44 -9.11
N MET A 158 12.24 -9.19 -9.24
CA MET A 158 12.23 -10.59 -9.67
C MET A 158 11.60 -11.54 -8.62
N SER A 159 11.71 -11.22 -7.33
CA SER A 159 11.21 -12.09 -6.26
C SER A 159 9.73 -11.88 -5.92
N ILE A 160 9.17 -10.70 -6.20
CA ILE A 160 7.80 -10.34 -5.80
C ILE A 160 6.82 -10.37 -6.98
N SER A 161 7.29 -10.02 -8.20
CA SER A 161 6.40 -9.69 -9.31
C SER A 161 6.14 -10.87 -10.24
N ASP A 162 4.93 -10.95 -10.78
CA ASP A 162 4.57 -11.86 -11.87
C ASP A 162 4.97 -11.27 -13.25
N ARG A 163 5.04 -9.92 -13.32
CA ARG A 163 5.45 -9.18 -14.53
C ARG A 163 6.31 -7.99 -14.11
N ILE A 164 7.35 -7.71 -14.89
CA ILE A 164 8.27 -6.59 -14.65
C ILE A 164 8.19 -5.63 -15.82
N ILE A 165 8.14 -4.34 -15.52
CA ILE A 165 8.19 -3.25 -16.49
C ILE A 165 9.43 -2.41 -16.21
N VAL A 166 10.30 -2.29 -17.19
CA VAL A 166 11.51 -1.45 -17.08
C VAL A 166 11.22 -0.06 -17.64
N MET A 167 11.48 0.97 -16.84
CA MET A 167 11.31 2.37 -17.23
C MET A 167 12.65 3.11 -17.19
N LYS A 168 12.92 3.88 -18.25
CA LYS A 168 14.06 4.83 -18.33
C LYS A 168 13.55 6.19 -18.82
N GLU A 169 13.90 7.26 -18.10
CA GLU A 169 13.54 8.65 -18.47
C GLU A 169 12.04 8.87 -18.74
N GLY A 170 11.18 8.16 -18.00
CA GLY A 170 9.72 8.25 -18.16
C GLY A 170 9.13 7.35 -19.23
N VAL A 171 9.95 6.65 -20.02
CA VAL A 171 9.53 5.78 -21.12
C VAL A 171 9.65 4.31 -20.71
N ILE A 172 8.67 3.49 -21.08
CA ILE A 172 8.74 2.03 -20.93
C ILE A 172 9.70 1.49 -21.98
N GLN A 173 10.69 0.72 -21.52
CA GLN A 173 11.70 0.09 -22.39
C GLN A 173 11.36 -1.38 -22.68
N GLN A 174 10.77 -2.06 -21.69
CA GLN A 174 10.42 -3.47 -21.76
C GLN A 174 9.26 -3.77 -20.79
#